data_b3375d338f910c426ae78ee70d1e36ac
#
_entry.id   b3375d338f910c426ae78ee70d1e36ac
#
_cell.length_a   1.000
_cell.length_b   1.000
_cell.length_c   1.000
_cell.angle_alpha   90.00
_cell.angle_beta   90.00
_cell.angle_gamma   90.00
#
_symmetry.space_group_name_H-M   'P 1'
#
loop_
_entity.id
_entity.type
_entity.pdbx_description
1 polymer ?
#
loop_
_entity_poly.entity_id
_entity_poly.type
_entity_poly.pdbx_seq_one_letter_code
_entity_poly.pdbx_strand_id
1 'polypeptide(L)'
;MEDNVSYAIKEAHRQATSAPLNELASALQSSLSRRVTAYIAGVNDGKTVSRWANGEVFGIRDHTVEQKLRTAYEIFLLLMNYESTQTVKAWFIGLNPQLGDDSPIDALREGRLKEAITAARAFTVGG
;
A
#
# COMPACT_ATOMS: atom_id res chain seq x y z
N MET A 1 -2.00 25.43 -1.49
CA MET A 1 -0.65 25.37 -0.94
C MET A 1 -0.06 23.99 -1.14
N GLU A 2 1.11 23.99 -1.70
CA GLU A 2 1.86 22.76 -1.85
C GLU A 2 2.11 22.10 -0.49
N ASP A 3 2.04 22.88 0.58
CA ASP A 3 2.28 22.38 1.93
C ASP A 3 1.30 21.29 2.34
N ASN A 4 0.05 21.33 1.84
CA ASN A 4 -0.94 20.30 2.15
C ASN A 4 -0.53 18.95 1.59
N VAL A 5 -0.05 18.93 0.35
CA VAL A 5 0.41 17.68 -0.26
C VAL A 5 1.69 17.21 0.42
N SER A 6 2.62 18.12 0.68
CA SER A 6 3.87 17.78 1.36
C SER A 6 3.61 17.21 2.74
N TYR A 7 2.67 17.80 3.48
CA TYR A 7 2.30 17.31 4.81
C TYR A 7 1.69 15.91 4.71
N ALA A 8 0.77 15.72 3.74
CA ALA A 8 0.11 14.43 3.56
C ALA A 8 1.13 13.34 3.22
N ILE A 9 2.12 13.64 2.38
CA ILE A 9 3.17 12.69 2.02
C ILE A 9 3.98 12.30 3.25
N LYS A 10 4.40 13.28 4.04
CA LYS A 10 5.21 13.02 5.23
C LYS A 10 4.44 12.24 6.28
N GLU A 11 3.18 12.60 6.48
CA GLU A 11 2.36 11.93 7.48
C GLU A 11 2.06 10.48 7.09
N ALA A 12 1.76 10.24 5.81
CA ALA A 12 1.53 8.89 5.33
C ALA A 12 2.78 8.03 5.53
N HIS A 13 3.95 8.57 5.22
CA HIS A 13 5.21 7.86 5.42
C HIS A 13 5.44 7.55 6.90
N ARG A 14 5.22 8.55 7.77
CA ARG A 14 5.41 8.37 9.21
C ARG A 14 4.51 7.28 9.77
N GLN A 15 3.23 7.30 9.40
CA GLN A 15 2.28 6.30 9.89
C GLN A 15 2.61 4.90 9.36
N ALA A 16 2.95 4.80 8.07
CA ALA A 16 3.27 3.51 7.47
C ALA A 16 4.55 2.90 8.06
N THR A 17 5.51 3.75 8.42
CA THR A 17 6.78 3.29 9.00
C THR A 17 6.60 2.80 10.42
N SER A 18 5.74 3.46 11.21
CA SER A 18 5.59 3.17 12.64
C SER A 18 4.47 2.21 12.99
N ALA A 19 3.57 1.90 12.06
CA ALA A 19 2.43 1.04 12.36
C ALA A 19 2.88 -0.39 12.72
N PRO A 20 2.29 -0.97 13.79
CA PRO A 20 2.55 -2.39 14.08
C PRO A 20 2.02 -3.26 12.94
N LEU A 21 2.62 -4.42 12.76
CA LEU A 21 2.25 -5.33 11.68
C LEU A 21 0.76 -5.67 11.67
N ASN A 22 0.19 -5.94 12.84
CA ASN A 22 -1.23 -6.31 12.91
C ASN A 22 -2.14 -5.18 12.46
N GLU A 23 -1.81 -3.94 12.82
CA GLU A 23 -2.59 -2.78 12.39
C GLU A 23 -2.47 -2.58 10.88
N LEU A 24 -1.27 -2.65 10.38
CA LEU A 24 -0.96 -2.52 8.96
C LEU A 24 -1.71 -3.57 8.13
N ALA A 25 -1.60 -4.84 8.51
CA ALA A 25 -2.25 -5.93 7.80
C ALA A 25 -3.78 -5.83 7.89
N SER A 26 -4.29 -5.45 9.05
CA SER A 26 -5.72 -5.30 9.24
C SER A 26 -6.28 -4.19 8.36
N ALA A 27 -5.58 -3.06 8.30
CA ALA A 27 -6.00 -1.93 7.47
C ALA A 27 -6.02 -2.30 5.99
N LEU A 28 -4.96 -2.97 5.52
CA LEU A 28 -4.88 -3.38 4.12
C LEU A 28 -5.93 -4.43 3.78
N GLN A 29 -6.15 -5.39 4.67
CA GLN A 29 -7.17 -6.42 4.48
C GLN A 29 -8.56 -5.81 4.36
N SER A 30 -8.87 -4.86 5.22
CA SER A 30 -10.17 -4.20 5.21
C SER A 30 -10.36 -3.28 4.01
N SER A 31 -9.30 -2.59 3.61
CA SER A 31 -9.38 -1.54 2.58
C SER A 31 -9.21 -2.07 1.17
N LEU A 32 -8.25 -2.96 0.95
CA LEU A 32 -7.93 -3.47 -0.38
C LEU A 32 -8.45 -4.88 -0.61
N SER A 33 -8.64 -5.64 0.40
CA SER A 33 -9.07 -7.03 0.51
C SER A 33 -7.92 -7.92 0.93
N ARG A 34 -8.28 -9.05 1.50
CA ARG A 34 -7.30 -10.06 1.91
C ARG A 34 -6.55 -10.62 0.72
N ARG A 35 -7.27 -10.86 -0.38
CA ARG A 35 -6.67 -11.41 -1.61
C ARG A 35 -5.64 -10.45 -2.21
N VAL A 36 -5.99 -9.17 -2.32
CA VAL A 36 -5.08 -8.18 -2.88
C VAL A 36 -3.86 -8.01 -1.99
N THR A 37 -4.05 -7.98 -0.67
CA THR A 37 -2.94 -7.87 0.27
C THR A 37 -1.99 -9.06 0.13
N ALA A 38 -2.54 -10.28 0.02
CA ALA A 38 -1.73 -11.48 -0.19
C ALA A 38 -0.96 -11.41 -1.50
N TYR A 39 -1.60 -10.91 -2.54
CA TYR A 39 -0.97 -10.77 -3.85
C TYR A 39 0.24 -9.84 -3.79
N ILE A 40 0.07 -8.66 -3.17
CA ILE A 40 1.16 -7.70 -3.00
C ILE A 40 2.31 -8.33 -2.22
N ALA A 41 1.98 -9.02 -1.14
CA ALA A 41 2.98 -9.66 -0.29
C ALA A 41 3.72 -10.81 -0.98
N GLY A 42 3.11 -11.38 -2.00
CA GLY A 42 3.68 -12.53 -2.68
C GLY A 42 3.43 -13.83 -1.95
N VAL A 43 2.42 -13.89 -1.08
CA VAL A 43 2.04 -15.13 -0.41
C VAL A 43 0.84 -15.75 -1.12
N ASN A 44 0.76 -17.07 -1.07
CA ASN A 44 -0.26 -17.80 -1.83
C ASN A 44 -1.61 -17.87 -1.13
N ASP A 45 -1.62 -17.61 0.18
CA ASP A 45 -2.80 -17.88 0.99
C ASP A 45 -3.21 -16.65 1.79
N GLY A 46 -4.47 -16.25 1.59
CA GLY A 46 -5.03 -15.13 2.36
C GLY A 46 -5.09 -15.39 3.86
N LYS A 47 -5.02 -16.66 4.28
CA LYS A 47 -4.99 -16.99 5.71
C LYS A 47 -3.74 -16.41 6.37
N THR A 48 -2.63 -16.34 5.64
CA THR A 48 -1.41 -15.73 6.16
C THR A 48 -1.64 -14.27 6.50
N VAL A 49 -2.34 -13.54 5.63
CA VAL A 49 -2.67 -12.13 5.88
C VAL A 49 -3.54 -12.01 7.12
N SER A 50 -4.56 -12.88 7.25
CA SER A 50 -5.44 -12.86 8.42
C SER A 50 -4.67 -13.11 9.72
N ARG A 51 -3.68 -13.98 9.69
CA ARG A 51 -2.84 -14.25 10.86
C ARG A 51 -2.03 -13.01 11.25
N TRP A 52 -1.49 -12.31 10.28
CA TRP A 52 -0.82 -11.04 10.55
C TRP A 52 -1.78 -10.04 11.17
N ALA A 53 -2.97 -9.91 10.59
CA ALA A 53 -3.97 -8.96 11.05
C ALA A 53 -4.46 -9.26 12.46
N ASN A 54 -4.50 -10.55 12.82
CA ASN A 54 -4.92 -10.98 14.15
C ASN A 54 -3.82 -10.90 15.21
N GLY A 55 -2.62 -10.49 14.82
CA GLY A 55 -1.52 -10.37 15.77
C GLY A 55 -0.89 -11.68 16.17
N GLU A 56 -1.12 -12.74 15.38
CA GLU A 56 -0.56 -14.07 15.68
C GLU A 56 0.95 -14.14 15.38
N VAL A 57 1.45 -13.16 14.63
CA VAL A 57 2.87 -13.09 14.25
C VAL A 57 3.34 -11.68 14.54
N PHE A 58 4.47 -11.52 15.22
CA PHE A 58 4.96 -10.20 15.60
C PHE A 58 5.75 -9.50 14.50
N GLY A 59 6.23 -10.25 13.52
CA GLY A 59 6.97 -9.68 12.40
C GLY A 59 7.04 -10.67 11.27
N ILE A 60 7.44 -10.20 10.12
CA ILE A 60 7.63 -11.03 8.93
C ILE A 60 9.12 -11.22 8.75
N ARG A 61 9.53 -12.50 8.66
CA ARG A 61 10.95 -12.83 8.55
C ARG A 61 11.59 -12.20 7.31
N ASP A 62 10.87 -12.20 6.21
CA ASP A 62 11.35 -11.62 4.96
C ASP A 62 11.06 -10.12 4.94
N HIS A 63 12.10 -9.32 5.09
CA HIS A 63 11.98 -7.86 5.10
C HIS A 63 11.36 -7.30 3.82
N THR A 64 11.57 -7.97 2.68
CA THR A 64 11.00 -7.48 1.43
C THR A 64 9.48 -7.55 1.44
N VAL A 65 8.92 -8.59 2.06
CA VAL A 65 7.47 -8.72 2.19
C VAL A 65 6.92 -7.60 3.05
N GLU A 66 7.55 -7.36 4.20
CA GLU A 66 7.10 -6.29 5.09
C GLU A 66 7.19 -4.92 4.42
N GLN A 67 8.27 -4.67 3.68
CA GLN A 67 8.42 -3.40 2.97
C GLN A 67 7.34 -3.19 1.91
N LYS A 68 6.96 -4.24 1.21
CA LYS A 68 5.87 -4.17 0.23
C LYS A 68 4.57 -3.75 0.90
N LEU A 69 4.26 -4.35 2.04
CA LEU A 69 3.04 -4.05 2.77
C LEU A 69 3.07 -2.64 3.34
N ARG A 70 4.19 -2.20 3.90
CA ARG A 70 4.30 -0.85 4.43
C ARG A 70 4.19 0.19 3.33
N THR A 71 4.76 -0.08 2.17
CA THR A 71 4.65 0.82 1.03
C THR A 71 3.21 0.88 0.53
N ALA A 72 2.52 -0.26 0.46
CA ALA A 72 1.11 -0.28 0.08
C ALA A 72 0.27 0.55 1.06
N TYR A 73 0.54 0.44 2.34
CA TYR A 73 -0.18 1.20 3.36
C TYR A 73 0.10 2.69 3.25
N GLU A 74 1.36 3.05 3.01
CA GLU A 74 1.73 4.46 2.81
C GLU A 74 0.96 5.05 1.63
N ILE A 75 0.91 4.33 0.51
CA ILE A 75 0.18 4.77 -0.67
C ILE A 75 -1.32 4.90 -0.36
N PHE A 76 -1.87 3.91 0.33
CA PHE A 76 -3.28 3.94 0.72
C PHE A 76 -3.59 5.18 1.56
N LEU A 77 -2.77 5.43 2.59
CA LEU A 77 -2.97 6.59 3.46
C LEU A 77 -2.87 7.90 2.69
N LEU A 78 -1.92 7.99 1.78
CA LEU A 78 -1.74 9.19 0.97
C LEU A 78 -2.97 9.45 0.11
N LEU A 79 -3.40 8.44 -0.64
CA LEU A 79 -4.52 8.61 -1.58
C LEU A 79 -5.84 8.88 -0.87
N MET A 80 -6.02 8.34 0.34
CA MET A 80 -7.25 8.57 1.10
C MET A 80 -7.43 10.02 1.54
N ASN A 81 -6.40 10.84 1.43
CA ASN A 81 -6.54 12.28 1.66
C ASN A 81 -7.31 12.97 0.53
N TYR A 82 -7.40 12.35 -0.64
CA TYR A 82 -7.91 13.00 -1.84
C TYR A 82 -9.04 12.26 -2.51
N GLU A 83 -9.18 10.96 -2.26
CA GLU A 83 -10.12 10.12 -3.00
C GLU A 83 -10.93 9.23 -2.07
N SER A 84 -12.04 8.71 -2.58
CA SER A 84 -12.85 7.73 -1.85
C SER A 84 -12.13 6.39 -1.82
N THR A 85 -12.55 5.54 -0.88
CA THR A 85 -12.00 4.18 -0.77
C THR A 85 -12.14 3.42 -2.09
N GLN A 86 -13.28 3.57 -2.76
CA GLN A 86 -13.52 2.88 -4.04
C GLN A 86 -12.53 3.33 -5.11
N THR A 87 -12.28 4.63 -5.20
CA THR A 87 -11.33 5.16 -6.16
C THR A 87 -9.92 4.70 -5.85
N VAL A 88 -9.56 4.67 -4.56
CA VAL A 88 -8.23 4.19 -4.15
C VAL A 88 -8.05 2.72 -4.53
N LYS A 89 -9.06 1.87 -4.25
CA LYS A 89 -9.00 0.46 -4.64
C LYS A 89 -8.82 0.31 -6.16
N ALA A 90 -9.59 1.09 -6.92
CA ALA A 90 -9.49 1.05 -8.38
C ALA A 90 -8.11 1.47 -8.85
N TRP A 91 -7.51 2.47 -8.19
CA TRP A 91 -6.17 2.90 -8.54
C TRP A 91 -5.14 1.77 -8.36
N PHE A 92 -5.25 1.02 -7.26
CA PHE A 92 -4.29 -0.06 -6.98
C PHE A 92 -4.33 -1.17 -8.03
N ILE A 93 -5.51 -1.49 -8.55
CA ILE A 93 -5.66 -2.65 -9.45
C ILE A 93 -5.70 -2.26 -10.93
N GLY A 94 -5.82 -0.98 -11.24
CA GLY A 94 -5.89 -0.52 -12.62
C GLY A 94 -4.53 -0.40 -13.28
N LEU A 95 -4.50 -0.43 -14.60
CA LEU A 95 -3.27 -0.21 -15.34
C LEU A 95 -2.85 1.24 -15.19
N ASN A 96 -1.55 1.46 -15.06
CA ASN A 96 -1.02 2.78 -14.76
C ASN A 96 0.10 3.15 -15.73
N PRO A 97 -0.09 4.20 -16.55
CA PRO A 97 0.96 4.61 -17.51
C PRO A 97 2.28 4.97 -16.84
N GLN A 98 2.24 5.45 -15.60
CA GLN A 98 3.45 5.78 -14.84
C GLN A 98 4.26 4.54 -14.49
N LEU A 99 3.65 3.36 -14.61
CA LEU A 99 4.28 2.09 -14.26
C LEU A 99 4.46 1.20 -15.49
N GLY A 100 4.54 1.79 -16.67
CA GLY A 100 4.67 1.03 -17.91
C GLY A 100 3.44 0.18 -18.19
N ASP A 101 2.28 0.70 -17.79
CA ASP A 101 0.98 0.05 -17.93
C ASP A 101 0.79 -1.17 -17.04
N ASP A 102 1.71 -1.41 -16.09
CA ASP A 102 1.45 -2.38 -15.03
C ASP A 102 0.52 -1.76 -13.98
N SER A 103 -0.13 -2.61 -13.19
CA SER A 103 -0.91 -2.11 -12.08
C SER A 103 0.01 -1.80 -10.89
N PRO A 104 -0.42 -0.89 -10.00
CA PRO A 104 0.34 -0.65 -8.76
C PRO A 104 0.55 -1.92 -7.93
N ILE A 105 -0.45 -2.83 -7.86
CA ILE A 105 -0.25 -4.06 -7.09
C ILE A 105 0.81 -4.97 -7.72
N ASP A 106 0.94 -4.95 -9.04
CA ASP A 106 2.00 -5.71 -9.70
C ASP A 106 3.37 -5.10 -9.41
N ALA A 107 3.46 -3.77 -9.50
CA ALA A 107 4.72 -3.08 -9.18
C ALA A 107 5.15 -3.38 -7.74
N LEU A 108 4.20 -3.33 -6.79
CA LEU A 108 4.49 -3.61 -5.39
C LEU A 108 4.93 -5.06 -5.20
N ARG A 109 4.21 -6.00 -5.83
CA ARG A 109 4.55 -7.41 -5.74
C ARG A 109 5.97 -7.67 -6.25
N GLU A 110 6.36 -6.97 -7.30
CA GLU A 110 7.70 -7.10 -7.92
C GLU A 110 8.79 -6.36 -7.15
N GLY A 111 8.43 -5.61 -6.12
CA GLY A 111 9.39 -4.84 -5.34
C GLY A 111 9.74 -3.48 -5.94
N ARG A 112 8.99 -3.01 -6.92
CA ARG A 112 9.20 -1.70 -7.54
C ARG A 112 8.53 -0.62 -6.69
N LEU A 113 9.03 -0.49 -5.45
CA LEU A 113 8.37 0.30 -4.43
C LEU A 113 8.45 1.80 -4.69
N LYS A 114 9.62 2.29 -5.10
CA LYS A 114 9.81 3.70 -5.42
C LYS A 114 8.93 4.13 -6.58
N GLU A 115 8.82 3.27 -7.59
CA GLU A 115 8.00 3.58 -8.75
C GLU A 115 6.53 3.68 -8.36
N ALA A 116 6.06 2.77 -7.52
CA ALA A 116 4.68 2.79 -7.05
C ALA A 116 4.38 4.05 -6.24
N ILE A 117 5.28 4.43 -5.33
CA ILE A 117 5.10 5.66 -4.53
C ILE A 117 5.10 6.89 -5.44
N THR A 118 6.03 6.94 -6.40
CA THR A 118 6.11 8.07 -7.33
C THR A 118 4.80 8.20 -8.13
N ALA A 119 4.26 7.07 -8.59
CA ALA A 119 2.99 7.09 -9.31
C ALA A 119 1.84 7.60 -8.43
N ALA A 120 1.83 7.20 -7.15
CA ALA A 120 0.81 7.66 -6.21
C ALA A 120 0.91 9.17 -5.97
N ARG A 121 2.13 9.67 -5.82
CA ARG A 121 2.34 11.10 -5.63
C ARG A 121 1.93 11.90 -6.85
N ALA A 122 2.23 11.39 -8.04
CA ALA A 122 1.80 12.02 -9.28
C ALA A 122 0.26 12.12 -9.35
N PHE A 123 -0.42 11.08 -8.89
CA PHE A 123 -1.88 11.06 -8.86
C PHE A 123 -2.43 12.16 -7.95
N THR A 124 -1.78 12.40 -6.81
CA THR A 124 -2.27 13.40 -5.84
C THR A 124 -2.07 14.83 -6.31
N VAL A 125 -1.17 15.09 -7.24
CA VAL A 125 -0.97 16.42 -7.79
C VAL A 125 -1.64 16.58 -9.16
N GLY A 126 -2.54 15.69 -9.49
CA GLY A 126 -3.32 15.79 -10.72
C GLY A 126 -2.60 15.28 -11.95
N GLY A 127 -1.55 14.47 -11.72
CA GLY A 127 -0.75 13.95 -12.82
C GLY A 127 -1.21 12.62 -13.35
#